data_52e6a54dd3fc5f35b641a8ed56508946
#
_entry.id   52e6a54dd3fc5f35b641a8ed56508946
#
_cell.length_a   1.000
_cell.length_b   1.000
_cell.length_c   1.000
_cell.angle_alpha   90.00
_cell.angle_beta   90.00
_cell.angle_gamma   90.00
#
_symmetry.space_group_name_H-M   'P 1'
#
loop_
_entity.id
_entity.type
_entity.pdbx_description
1 polymer ?
#
loop_
_entity_poly.entity_id
_entity_poly.type
_entity_poly.pdbx_seq_one_letter_code
_entity_poly.pdbx_strand_id
1 'polypeptide(L)'
;MKLSAPYCLPTTGYCERGRAISRTTETRKSTSGKRASLQSMEPEVAQAAASLGMRFVRWELLREALIHRSYLNEEADATESNERLEFLGDAALGFITAHYLHQRYPDAPEGQLTRRRMALVSNQTLARWARRIGLDRMLLISKGERGIELPDRVLGGAFEALLAAILLDRGSAAVEAFLVPILDAEADELVARTMAGNFKGRLQEIVQERERITPTYQTLDTPEADQERRFTVAVMLDDRMLATGQGKSKQIAEQAAAEAGLAVYIAQERAAADGEDEDS
;
A
#
# COMPACT_ATOMS: atom_id res chain seq x y z
N MET A 1 21.42 -37.25 -4.81
CA MET A 1 21.35 -37.63 -6.25
C MET A 1 20.92 -36.37 -7.02
N LYS A 2 21.87 -35.90 -7.83
CA LYS A 2 21.79 -34.93 -8.96
C LYS A 2 20.84 -33.73 -8.90
N LEU A 3 21.44 -32.57 -8.59
CA LEU A 3 21.10 -31.22 -9.04
C LEU A 3 21.14 -31.16 -10.57
N SER A 4 20.18 -30.58 -11.22
CA SER A 4 20.26 -30.18 -12.62
C SER A 4 19.84 -28.73 -12.81
N ALA A 5 20.64 -28.08 -13.56
CA ALA A 5 21.00 -26.72 -13.84
C ALA A 5 19.94 -25.86 -14.61
N PRO A 6 20.27 -24.59 -14.95
CA PRO A 6 19.35 -23.49 -15.12
C PRO A 6 18.73 -23.41 -16.52
N TYR A 7 17.52 -22.89 -16.60
CA TYR A 7 16.84 -22.59 -17.87
C TYR A 7 17.46 -21.37 -18.54
N CYS A 8 18.12 -21.64 -19.66
CA CYS A 8 18.56 -20.65 -20.64
C CYS A 8 17.38 -20.35 -21.58
N LEU A 9 16.90 -19.12 -21.64
CA LEU A 9 15.90 -18.70 -22.61
C LEU A 9 16.57 -18.36 -23.95
N PRO A 10 16.02 -18.80 -25.10
CA PRO A 10 16.59 -18.52 -26.41
C PRO A 10 16.26 -17.07 -26.86
N THR A 11 17.26 -16.37 -27.30
CA THR A 11 17.18 -15.09 -28.02
C THR A 11 16.58 -15.32 -29.42
N THR A 12 15.34 -14.87 -29.62
CA THR A 12 14.76 -14.78 -30.97
C THR A 12 15.15 -13.47 -31.63
N GLY A 13 15.90 -13.59 -32.72
CA GLY A 13 16.30 -12.50 -33.57
C GLY A 13 15.12 -11.84 -34.28
N TYR A 14 15.11 -10.51 -34.30
CA TYR A 14 14.21 -9.71 -35.11
C TYR A 14 14.87 -9.45 -36.47
N CYS A 15 14.14 -9.84 -37.51
CA CYS A 15 14.56 -9.75 -38.93
C CYS A 15 14.48 -8.28 -39.39
N GLU A 16 15.59 -7.72 -39.82
CA GLU A 16 15.67 -6.42 -40.50
C GLU A 16 15.04 -6.50 -41.89
N ARG A 17 14.08 -5.61 -42.16
CA ARG A 17 13.76 -5.16 -43.51
C ARG A 17 13.98 -3.66 -43.61
N GLY A 18 15.01 -3.32 -44.41
CA GLY A 18 15.46 -1.96 -44.62
C GLY A 18 14.45 -1.07 -45.34
N ARG A 19 14.39 0.17 -44.92
CA ARG A 19 14.12 1.34 -45.76
C ARG A 19 15.14 2.43 -45.44
N ALA A 20 15.87 2.81 -46.47
CA ALA A 20 16.79 3.93 -46.42
C ALA A 20 16.01 5.23 -46.22
N ILE A 21 16.34 5.97 -45.19
CA ILE A 21 15.94 7.36 -44.99
C ILE A 21 17.20 8.19 -44.89
N SER A 22 17.28 9.18 -45.80
CA SER A 22 18.28 10.20 -46.00
C SER A 22 18.81 10.79 -44.68
N ARG A 23 20.14 10.80 -44.52
CA ARG A 23 20.89 11.48 -43.48
C ARG A 23 20.90 12.98 -43.72
N THR A 24 20.17 13.74 -42.91
CA THR A 24 20.53 15.12 -42.61
C THR A 24 21.33 15.13 -41.30
N THR A 25 22.58 15.51 -41.43
CA THR A 25 23.52 15.66 -40.30
C THR A 25 23.19 16.93 -39.54
N GLU A 26 22.36 16.80 -38.48
CA GLU A 26 22.33 17.78 -37.40
C GLU A 26 23.32 17.33 -36.32
N THR A 27 24.36 18.13 -36.14
CA THR A 27 25.34 18.02 -35.06
C THR A 27 24.64 18.26 -33.72
N ARG A 28 24.17 17.18 -33.08
CA ARG A 28 23.76 17.20 -31.69
C ARG A 28 25.00 17.47 -30.83
N LYS A 29 25.08 18.65 -30.24
CA LYS A 29 26.05 18.97 -29.19
C LYS A 29 25.88 17.95 -28.08
N SER A 30 26.91 17.12 -27.88
CA SER A 30 27.09 16.24 -26.75
C SER A 30 27.06 17.11 -25.46
N THR A 31 25.99 17.11 -24.74
CA THR A 31 25.99 17.57 -23.35
C THR A 31 26.78 16.53 -22.55
N SER A 32 28.04 16.83 -22.32
CA SER A 32 28.92 16.14 -21.39
C SER A 32 28.18 16.01 -20.04
N GLY A 33 27.77 14.79 -19.71
CA GLY A 33 27.27 14.47 -18.39
C GLY A 33 28.36 14.79 -17.35
N LYS A 34 28.21 15.89 -16.66
CA LYS A 34 29.02 16.22 -15.49
C LYS A 34 28.82 15.08 -14.49
N ARG A 35 29.87 14.30 -14.24
CA ARG A 35 29.96 13.45 -13.04
C ARG A 35 29.84 14.39 -11.84
N ALA A 36 28.67 14.44 -11.23
CA ALA A 36 28.48 15.15 -9.97
C ALA A 36 29.41 14.50 -8.94
N SER A 37 30.40 15.23 -8.48
CA SER A 37 31.29 14.79 -7.42
C SER A 37 30.49 14.81 -6.10
N LEU A 38 30.76 13.88 -5.18
CA LEU A 38 30.20 13.84 -3.82
C LEU A 38 30.40 15.15 -3.03
N GLN A 39 31.26 16.05 -3.53
CA GLN A 39 31.54 17.37 -2.94
C GLN A 39 30.44 18.43 -3.15
N SER A 40 29.40 18.14 -3.94
CA SER A 40 28.29 19.07 -4.22
C SER A 40 26.95 18.65 -3.58
N MET A 41 26.92 17.59 -2.76
CA MET A 41 25.71 17.18 -2.05
C MET A 41 25.41 18.14 -0.90
N GLU A 42 24.17 18.62 -0.84
CA GLU A 42 23.71 19.48 0.26
C GLU A 42 23.80 18.74 1.61
N PRO A 43 24.17 19.44 2.71
CA PRO A 43 24.35 18.78 4.02
C PRO A 43 23.10 18.05 4.50
N GLU A 44 21.91 18.59 4.26
CA GLU A 44 20.62 18.01 4.63
C GLU A 44 20.38 16.69 3.89
N VAL A 45 20.67 16.65 2.60
CA VAL A 45 20.51 15.43 1.77
C VAL A 45 21.54 14.37 2.16
N ALA A 46 22.78 14.79 2.47
CA ALA A 46 23.82 13.90 2.98
C ALA A 46 23.43 13.27 4.32
N GLN A 47 22.86 14.07 5.22
CA GLN A 47 22.37 13.61 6.51
C GLN A 47 21.17 12.64 6.34
N ALA A 48 20.25 12.94 5.42
CA ALA A 48 19.13 12.04 5.11
C ALA A 48 19.62 10.69 4.58
N ALA A 49 20.54 10.68 3.61
CA ALA A 49 21.13 9.44 3.09
C ALA A 49 21.82 8.61 4.19
N ALA A 50 22.57 9.28 5.06
CA ALA A 50 23.23 8.62 6.20
C ALA A 50 22.22 8.03 7.20
N SER A 51 21.14 8.75 7.51
CA SER A 51 20.08 8.30 8.43
C SER A 51 19.31 7.09 7.85
N LEU A 52 19.11 7.07 6.53
CA LEU A 52 18.50 5.94 5.82
C LEU A 52 19.47 4.73 5.66
N GLY A 53 20.75 4.90 6.03
CA GLY A 53 21.79 3.88 5.81
C GLY A 53 22.05 3.58 4.32
N MET A 54 21.71 4.50 3.44
CA MET A 54 21.73 4.31 1.97
C MET A 54 22.73 5.23 1.30
N ARG A 55 23.33 4.74 0.21
CA ARG A 55 24.17 5.55 -0.67
C ARG A 55 23.47 5.74 -2.00
N PHE A 56 23.25 6.98 -2.40
CA PHE A 56 22.74 7.35 -3.70
C PHE A 56 23.89 7.72 -4.65
N VAL A 57 23.84 7.20 -5.86
CA VAL A 57 24.73 7.58 -6.96
C VAL A 57 24.27 8.93 -7.52
N ARG A 58 22.95 9.08 -7.67
CA ARG A 58 22.27 10.30 -8.09
C ARG A 58 21.54 10.90 -6.89
N TRP A 59 22.27 11.63 -6.05
CA TRP A 59 21.75 12.25 -4.85
C TRP A 59 20.61 13.25 -5.11
N GLU A 60 20.56 13.79 -6.34
CA GLU A 60 19.49 14.69 -6.80
C GLU A 60 18.11 14.02 -6.72
N LEU A 61 18.02 12.71 -6.94
CA LEU A 61 16.78 11.94 -6.79
C LEU A 61 16.32 11.89 -5.33
N LEU A 62 17.24 11.72 -4.39
CA LEU A 62 16.90 11.78 -2.98
C LEU A 62 16.44 13.19 -2.59
N ARG A 63 17.15 14.23 -3.06
CA ARG A 63 16.74 15.62 -2.83
C ARG A 63 15.32 15.87 -3.33
N GLU A 64 15.01 15.49 -4.57
CA GLU A 64 13.69 15.64 -5.17
C GLU A 64 12.62 14.91 -4.33
N ALA A 65 12.90 13.67 -3.90
CA ALA A 65 11.98 12.90 -3.06
C ALA A 65 11.67 13.58 -1.70
N LEU A 66 12.58 14.40 -1.19
CA LEU A 66 12.41 15.13 0.07
C LEU A 66 11.70 16.48 -0.09
N ILE A 67 11.53 17.01 -1.31
CA ILE A 67 10.91 18.32 -1.54
C ILE A 67 9.38 18.17 -1.58
N HIS A 68 8.71 18.65 -0.54
CA HIS A 68 7.27 18.86 -0.58
C HIS A 68 6.93 20.11 -1.41
N ARG A 69 5.78 20.10 -2.09
CA ARG A 69 5.35 21.24 -2.94
C ARG A 69 5.32 22.60 -2.26
N SER A 70 5.10 22.64 -0.94
CA SER A 70 5.09 23.91 -0.20
C SER A 70 6.46 24.58 -0.15
N TYR A 71 7.54 23.79 -0.24
CA TYR A 71 8.91 24.30 -0.26
C TYR A 71 9.24 25.10 -1.52
N LEU A 72 8.61 24.79 -2.66
CA LEU A 72 8.82 25.48 -3.94
C LEU A 72 8.44 26.97 -3.88
N ASN A 73 7.57 27.37 -2.96
CA ASN A 73 7.16 28.75 -2.81
C ASN A 73 8.21 29.63 -2.10
N GLU A 74 9.19 29.02 -1.47
CA GLU A 74 10.18 29.71 -0.64
C GLU A 74 11.60 29.67 -1.22
N GLU A 75 11.87 28.67 -2.06
CA GLU A 75 13.21 28.40 -2.58
C GLU A 75 13.20 28.46 -4.12
N ALA A 76 13.80 29.54 -4.66
CA ALA A 76 13.84 29.80 -6.11
C ALA A 76 14.62 28.74 -6.91
N ASP A 77 15.53 28.00 -6.26
CA ASP A 77 16.35 26.98 -6.90
C ASP A 77 15.66 25.60 -6.92
N ALA A 78 14.57 25.40 -6.17
CA ALA A 78 13.78 24.21 -6.20
C ALA A 78 12.73 24.29 -7.33
N THR A 79 12.92 23.52 -8.39
CA THR A 79 12.06 23.56 -9.59
C THR A 79 11.02 22.46 -9.64
N GLU A 80 11.21 21.37 -8.92
CA GLU A 80 10.35 20.19 -8.94
C GLU A 80 10.08 19.70 -7.52
N SER A 81 8.81 19.30 -7.25
CA SER A 81 8.41 18.64 -6.02
C SER A 81 8.47 17.12 -6.18
N ASN A 82 8.27 16.40 -5.08
CA ASN A 82 8.25 14.95 -5.05
C ASN A 82 7.03 14.30 -5.72
N GLU A 83 6.05 15.07 -6.20
CA GLU A 83 4.78 14.53 -6.72
C GLU A 83 4.96 13.56 -7.90
N ARG A 84 5.94 13.78 -8.78
CA ARG A 84 6.22 12.86 -9.89
C ARG A 84 6.88 11.57 -9.41
N LEU A 85 7.74 11.66 -8.41
CA LEU A 85 8.33 10.49 -7.77
C LEU A 85 7.28 9.73 -6.95
N GLU A 86 6.38 10.41 -6.24
CA GLU A 86 5.22 9.82 -5.55
C GLU A 86 4.42 8.93 -6.51
N PHE A 87 4.04 9.47 -7.67
CA PHE A 87 3.32 8.70 -8.70
C PHE A 87 4.05 7.42 -9.13
N LEU A 88 5.36 7.49 -9.36
CA LEU A 88 6.15 6.33 -9.74
C LEU A 88 6.33 5.35 -8.56
N GLY A 89 6.48 5.90 -7.36
CA GLY A 89 6.69 5.15 -6.13
C GLY A 89 5.46 4.35 -5.71
N ASP A 90 4.25 4.89 -5.87
CA ASP A 90 2.99 4.16 -5.66
C ASP A 90 2.93 2.89 -6.53
N ALA A 91 3.26 3.03 -7.82
CA ALA A 91 3.29 1.87 -8.73
C ALA A 91 4.34 0.83 -8.31
N ALA A 92 5.53 1.26 -7.92
CA ALA A 92 6.61 0.37 -7.45
C ALA A 92 6.23 -0.33 -6.13
N LEU A 93 5.70 0.42 -5.18
CA LEU A 93 5.19 -0.10 -3.90
C LEU A 93 4.11 -1.15 -4.13
N GLY A 94 3.12 -0.83 -4.98
CA GLY A 94 2.01 -1.72 -5.31
C GLY A 94 2.48 -3.04 -5.92
N PHE A 95 3.44 -2.99 -6.85
CA PHE A 95 4.01 -4.18 -7.49
C PHE A 95 4.80 -5.04 -6.50
N ILE A 96 5.74 -4.45 -5.76
CA ILE A 96 6.61 -5.19 -4.82
C ILE A 96 5.78 -5.79 -3.68
N THR A 97 4.81 -5.04 -3.14
CA THR A 97 3.92 -5.55 -2.09
C THR A 97 3.04 -6.69 -2.61
N ALA A 98 2.52 -6.60 -3.85
CA ALA A 98 1.75 -7.69 -4.45
C ALA A 98 2.61 -8.96 -4.65
N HIS A 99 3.83 -8.79 -5.16
CA HIS A 99 4.78 -9.89 -5.34
C HIS A 99 5.14 -10.56 -4.00
N TYR A 100 5.45 -9.74 -2.98
CA TYR A 100 5.71 -10.22 -1.62
C TYR A 100 4.54 -11.04 -1.05
N LEU A 101 3.32 -10.51 -1.14
CA LEU A 101 2.12 -11.20 -0.62
C LEU A 101 1.81 -12.49 -1.37
N HIS A 102 2.00 -12.51 -2.69
CA HIS A 102 1.81 -13.71 -3.50
C HIS A 102 2.77 -14.83 -3.09
N GLN A 103 4.02 -14.50 -2.77
CA GLN A 103 5.01 -15.46 -2.29
C GLN A 103 4.76 -15.90 -0.85
N ARG A 104 4.37 -14.95 0.01
CA ARG A 104 4.19 -15.18 1.45
C ARG A 104 2.95 -16.01 1.77
N TYR A 105 1.90 -15.90 0.93
CA TYR A 105 0.60 -16.53 1.14
C TYR A 105 0.15 -17.27 -0.14
N PRO A 106 0.79 -18.40 -0.50
CA PRO A 106 0.56 -19.08 -1.78
C PRO A 106 -0.86 -19.63 -1.93
N ASP A 107 -1.52 -19.98 -0.82
CA ASP A 107 -2.87 -20.55 -0.83
C ASP A 107 -3.98 -19.51 -0.65
N ALA A 108 -3.63 -18.20 -0.52
CA ALA A 108 -4.62 -17.17 -0.31
C ALA A 108 -5.33 -16.80 -1.62
N PRO A 109 -6.67 -16.77 -1.66
CA PRO A 109 -7.42 -16.33 -2.83
C PRO A 109 -7.18 -14.84 -3.12
N GLU A 110 -7.38 -14.43 -4.39
CA GLU A 110 -7.12 -13.08 -4.91
C GLU A 110 -7.73 -11.99 -4.02
N GLY A 111 -9.00 -12.12 -3.63
CA GLY A 111 -9.67 -11.14 -2.79
C GLY A 111 -9.00 -10.93 -1.43
N GLN A 112 -8.39 -11.96 -0.84
CA GLN A 112 -7.61 -11.82 0.39
C GLN A 112 -6.28 -11.11 0.14
N LEU A 113 -5.57 -11.44 -0.95
CA LEU A 113 -4.31 -10.78 -1.32
C LEU A 113 -4.54 -9.29 -1.59
N THR A 114 -5.62 -8.94 -2.28
CA THR A 114 -6.00 -7.54 -2.55
C THR A 114 -6.29 -6.78 -1.25
N ARG A 115 -7.06 -7.34 -0.31
CA ARG A 115 -7.33 -6.70 0.99
C ARG A 115 -6.05 -6.50 1.81
N ARG A 116 -5.16 -7.50 1.85
CA ARG A 116 -3.86 -7.40 2.53
C ARG A 116 -2.99 -6.31 1.93
N ARG A 117 -2.93 -6.25 0.59
CA ARG A 117 -2.20 -5.19 -0.10
C ARG A 117 -2.76 -3.81 0.26
N MET A 118 -4.08 -3.59 0.19
CA MET A 118 -4.70 -2.31 0.55
C MET A 118 -4.34 -1.86 1.97
N ALA A 119 -4.26 -2.77 2.92
CA ALA A 119 -3.85 -2.44 4.29
C ALA A 119 -2.39 -1.97 4.36
N LEU A 120 -1.48 -2.66 3.64
CA LEU A 120 -0.05 -2.37 3.65
C LEU A 120 0.31 -1.08 2.91
N VAL A 121 -0.41 -0.75 1.82
CA VAL A 121 -0.15 0.46 1.02
C VAL A 121 -1.05 1.65 1.42
N SER A 122 -1.76 1.58 2.55
CA SER A 122 -2.57 2.70 3.02
C SER A 122 -1.72 3.87 3.50
N ASN A 123 -2.20 5.12 3.28
CA ASN A 123 -1.50 6.32 3.76
C ASN A 123 -1.14 6.26 5.24
N GLN A 124 -2.00 5.69 6.08
CA GLN A 124 -1.75 5.52 7.51
C GLN A 124 -0.55 4.59 7.77
N THR A 125 -0.46 3.48 7.04
CA THR A 125 0.66 2.54 7.15
C THR A 125 1.95 3.18 6.66
N LEU A 126 1.92 3.81 5.48
CA LEU A 126 3.10 4.46 4.90
C LEU A 126 3.61 5.62 5.78
N ALA A 127 2.71 6.42 6.35
CA ALA A 127 3.08 7.49 7.27
C ALA A 127 3.75 6.95 8.55
N ARG A 128 3.27 5.83 9.08
CA ARG A 128 3.91 5.16 10.22
C ARG A 128 5.33 4.69 9.86
N TRP A 129 5.52 4.10 8.70
CA TRP A 129 6.84 3.70 8.22
C TRP A 129 7.75 4.91 7.96
N ALA A 130 7.22 5.98 7.37
CA ALA A 130 7.94 7.24 7.18
C ALA A 130 8.46 7.81 8.50
N ARG A 131 7.60 7.89 9.53
CA ARG A 131 8.01 8.35 10.88
C ARG A 131 9.05 7.42 11.50
N ARG A 132 8.90 6.11 11.35
CA ARG A 132 9.84 5.11 11.90
C ARG A 132 11.26 5.26 11.33
N ILE A 133 11.40 5.60 10.04
CA ILE A 133 12.69 5.86 9.40
C ILE A 133 13.14 7.32 9.55
N GLY A 134 12.37 8.17 10.23
CA GLY A 134 12.66 9.59 10.46
C GLY A 134 12.46 10.49 9.24
N LEU A 135 11.72 10.04 8.21
CA LEU A 135 11.49 10.79 6.98
C LEU A 135 10.71 12.09 7.24
N ASP A 136 9.85 12.13 8.25
CA ASP A 136 9.12 13.30 8.74
C ASP A 136 10.04 14.49 9.08
N ARG A 137 11.27 14.21 9.53
CA ARG A 137 12.28 15.20 9.91
C ARG A 137 13.22 15.59 8.77
N MET A 138 13.20 14.81 7.69
CA MET A 138 14.07 15.00 6.52
C MET A 138 13.38 15.82 5.44
N LEU A 139 12.03 15.94 5.48
CA LEU A 139 11.28 16.64 4.45
C LEU A 139 11.61 18.13 4.40
N LEU A 140 11.83 18.60 3.20
CA LEU A 140 11.97 20.02 2.88
C LEU A 140 10.55 20.57 2.66
N ILE A 141 10.08 21.34 3.63
CA ILE A 141 8.73 21.94 3.70
C ILE A 141 8.84 23.45 3.92
N SER A 142 7.75 24.16 3.68
CA SER A 142 7.69 25.61 3.95
C SER A 142 7.97 25.92 5.42
N LYS A 143 8.45 27.13 5.69
CA LYS A 143 8.73 27.60 7.07
C LYS A 143 7.46 27.59 7.94
N GLY A 144 6.29 27.87 7.32
CA GLY A 144 5.01 27.85 8.00
C GLY A 144 4.53 26.47 8.45
N GLU A 145 5.07 25.40 7.85
CA GLU A 145 4.72 24.01 8.20
C GLU A 145 5.74 23.37 9.15
N ARG A 146 6.86 24.03 9.43
CA ARG A 146 7.89 23.50 10.35
C ARG A 146 7.38 23.47 11.78
N GLY A 147 7.56 22.32 12.43
CA GLY A 147 7.12 22.12 13.81
C GLY A 147 5.64 21.75 13.96
N ILE A 148 4.90 21.59 12.86
CA ILE A 148 3.54 21.06 12.84
C ILE A 148 3.61 19.57 12.47
N GLU A 149 2.76 18.76 13.08
CA GLU A 149 2.64 17.35 12.70
C GLU A 149 2.13 17.22 11.26
N LEU A 150 2.92 16.58 10.40
CA LEU A 150 2.57 16.41 9.01
C LEU A 150 1.42 15.39 8.84
N PRO A 151 0.45 15.67 7.97
CA PRO A 151 -0.63 14.75 7.64
C PRO A 151 -0.10 13.41 7.09
N ASP A 152 -0.80 12.31 7.40
CA ASP A 152 -0.43 10.98 6.92
C ASP A 152 -0.30 10.89 5.39
N ARG A 153 -1.13 11.64 4.65
CA ARG A 153 -1.03 11.69 3.19
C ARG A 153 0.31 12.26 2.72
N VAL A 154 0.81 13.31 3.38
CA VAL A 154 2.10 13.94 3.01
C VAL A 154 3.25 12.97 3.28
N LEU A 155 3.22 12.31 4.44
CA LEU A 155 4.25 11.35 4.81
C LEU A 155 4.19 10.08 3.96
N GLY A 156 2.99 9.63 3.59
CA GLY A 156 2.78 8.51 2.68
C GLY A 156 3.35 8.80 1.30
N GLY A 157 3.00 9.94 0.70
CA GLY A 157 3.53 10.38 -0.60
C GLY A 157 5.05 10.55 -0.59
N ALA A 158 5.62 11.07 0.51
CA ALA A 158 7.07 11.16 0.66
C ALA A 158 7.75 9.79 0.75
N PHE A 159 7.12 8.81 1.39
CA PHE A 159 7.63 7.44 1.43
C PHE A 159 7.62 6.79 0.05
N GLU A 160 6.53 6.98 -0.71
CA GLU A 160 6.45 6.55 -2.11
C GLU A 160 7.51 7.23 -2.98
N ALA A 161 7.69 8.54 -2.85
CA ALA A 161 8.73 9.28 -3.56
C ALA A 161 10.14 8.77 -3.25
N LEU A 162 10.41 8.40 -1.99
CA LEU A 162 11.67 7.76 -1.60
C LEU A 162 11.86 6.42 -2.31
N LEU A 163 10.82 5.58 -2.40
CA LEU A 163 10.90 4.31 -3.14
C LEU A 163 11.20 4.53 -4.61
N ALA A 164 10.59 5.56 -5.24
CA ALA A 164 10.90 5.91 -6.62
C ALA A 164 12.34 6.42 -6.80
N ALA A 165 12.85 7.21 -5.86
CA ALA A 165 14.24 7.64 -5.88
C ALA A 165 15.21 6.45 -5.83
N ILE A 166 14.95 5.46 -4.95
CA ILE A 166 15.72 4.22 -4.87
C ILE A 166 15.61 3.43 -6.17
N LEU A 167 14.40 3.30 -6.71
CA LEU A 167 14.13 2.58 -7.96
C LEU A 167 14.95 3.16 -9.13
N LEU A 168 14.87 4.48 -9.29
CA LEU A 168 15.56 5.17 -10.36
C LEU A 168 17.08 5.14 -10.20
N ASP A 169 17.57 5.21 -8.98
CA ASP A 169 19.01 5.20 -8.69
C ASP A 169 19.64 3.81 -8.80
N ARG A 170 18.97 2.76 -8.33
CA ARG A 170 19.53 1.43 -8.10
C ARG A 170 18.71 0.25 -8.60
N GLY A 171 17.53 0.51 -9.17
CA GLY A 171 16.64 -0.53 -9.70
C GLY A 171 15.76 -1.21 -8.66
N SER A 172 14.89 -2.12 -9.13
CA SER A 172 13.84 -2.77 -8.30
C SER A 172 14.42 -3.63 -7.17
N ALA A 173 15.54 -4.30 -7.40
CA ALA A 173 16.18 -5.12 -6.36
C ALA A 173 16.59 -4.30 -5.12
N ALA A 174 16.97 -3.02 -5.30
CA ALA A 174 17.30 -2.15 -4.19
C ALA A 174 16.04 -1.71 -3.43
N VAL A 175 14.91 -1.51 -4.13
CA VAL A 175 13.62 -1.23 -3.49
C VAL A 175 13.14 -2.44 -2.69
N GLU A 176 13.25 -3.65 -3.25
CA GLU A 176 12.93 -4.90 -2.54
C GLU A 176 13.79 -5.06 -1.29
N ALA A 177 15.11 -4.86 -1.39
CA ALA A 177 16.02 -4.94 -0.25
C ALA A 177 15.70 -3.92 0.86
N PHE A 178 15.13 -2.77 0.52
CA PHE A 178 14.69 -1.75 1.47
C PHE A 178 13.31 -2.08 2.07
N LEU A 179 12.35 -2.48 1.24
CA LEU A 179 10.93 -2.61 1.64
C LEU A 179 10.62 -3.96 2.30
N VAL A 180 11.20 -5.08 1.81
CA VAL A 180 10.86 -6.42 2.33
C VAL A 180 11.12 -6.57 3.82
N PRO A 181 12.23 -6.09 4.42
CA PRO A 181 12.40 -6.14 5.87
C PRO A 181 11.33 -5.39 6.67
N ILE A 182 10.76 -4.30 6.10
CA ILE A 182 9.66 -3.56 6.72
C ILE A 182 8.38 -4.38 6.66
N LEU A 183 8.11 -5.02 5.52
CA LEU A 183 6.96 -5.91 5.34
C LEU A 183 7.05 -7.12 6.27
N ASP A 184 8.19 -7.79 6.36
CA ASP A 184 8.40 -8.94 7.23
C ASP A 184 8.16 -8.62 8.72
N ALA A 185 8.54 -7.41 9.13
CA ALA A 185 8.38 -6.99 10.53
C ALA A 185 6.93 -6.67 10.91
N GLU A 186 6.09 -6.25 9.95
CA GLU A 186 4.78 -5.67 10.26
C GLU A 186 3.60 -6.29 9.51
N ALA A 187 3.85 -7.02 8.41
CA ALA A 187 2.77 -7.48 7.55
C ALA A 187 1.76 -8.37 8.29
N ASP A 188 2.23 -9.35 9.06
CA ASP A 188 1.35 -10.31 9.74
C ASP A 188 0.46 -9.62 10.78
N GLU A 189 1.01 -8.70 11.59
CA GLU A 189 0.25 -7.96 12.60
C GLU A 189 -0.76 -7.00 11.95
N LEU A 190 -0.33 -6.25 10.95
CA LEU A 190 -1.19 -5.29 10.26
C LEU A 190 -2.31 -5.99 9.50
N VAL A 191 -1.98 -7.08 8.82
CA VAL A 191 -2.94 -7.93 8.12
C VAL A 191 -3.94 -8.52 9.10
N ALA A 192 -3.47 -9.07 10.23
CA ALA A 192 -4.35 -9.62 11.27
C ALA A 192 -5.33 -8.58 11.80
N ARG A 193 -4.87 -7.36 12.11
CA ARG A 193 -5.74 -6.24 12.55
C ARG A 193 -6.78 -5.87 11.50
N THR A 194 -6.38 -5.77 10.24
CA THR A 194 -7.28 -5.38 9.15
C THR A 194 -8.30 -6.47 8.87
N MET A 195 -7.87 -7.73 8.90
CA MET A 195 -8.76 -8.88 8.70
C MET A 195 -9.69 -9.08 9.88
N ALA A 196 -9.25 -8.84 11.12
CA ALA A 196 -10.11 -8.89 12.31
C ALA A 196 -11.23 -7.85 12.26
N GLY A 197 -10.97 -6.67 11.70
CA GLY A 197 -11.99 -5.61 11.55
C GLY A 197 -12.88 -5.72 10.32
N ASN A 198 -12.67 -6.68 9.43
CA ASN A 198 -13.45 -6.83 8.21
C ASN A 198 -14.51 -7.94 8.32
N PHE A 199 -15.42 -7.79 9.29
CA PHE A 199 -16.48 -8.76 9.52
C PHE A 199 -17.45 -8.87 8.34
N LYS A 200 -17.74 -7.76 7.65
CA LYS A 200 -18.60 -7.74 6.46
C LYS A 200 -18.08 -8.67 5.34
N GLY A 201 -16.81 -8.53 5.01
CA GLY A 201 -16.18 -9.37 3.98
C GLY A 201 -16.13 -10.84 4.37
N ARG A 202 -15.82 -11.14 5.64
CA ARG A 202 -15.79 -12.53 6.13
C ARG A 202 -17.17 -13.17 6.13
N LEU A 203 -18.19 -12.45 6.59
CA LEU A 203 -19.56 -12.96 6.57
C LEU A 203 -20.01 -13.20 5.14
N GLN A 204 -19.74 -12.26 4.23
CA GLN A 204 -20.10 -12.43 2.81
C GLN A 204 -19.43 -13.65 2.19
N GLU A 205 -18.12 -13.85 2.40
CA GLU A 205 -17.38 -14.99 1.87
C GLU A 205 -18.00 -16.32 2.31
N ILE A 206 -18.23 -16.48 3.63
CA ILE A 206 -18.75 -17.74 4.19
C ILE A 206 -20.19 -18.02 3.73
N VAL A 207 -21.05 -17.02 3.74
CA VAL A 207 -22.46 -17.16 3.34
C VAL A 207 -22.55 -17.42 1.83
N GLN A 208 -21.75 -16.72 1.01
CA GLN A 208 -21.76 -16.89 -0.43
C GLN A 208 -21.21 -18.24 -0.87
N GLU A 209 -20.21 -18.77 -0.17
CA GLU A 209 -19.67 -20.11 -0.43
C GLU A 209 -20.70 -21.20 -0.15
N ARG A 210 -21.48 -21.09 0.92
CA ARG A 210 -22.39 -22.13 1.41
C ARG A 210 -23.81 -22.01 0.89
N GLU A 211 -24.38 -20.81 0.97
CA GLU A 211 -25.79 -20.58 0.63
C GLU A 211 -25.97 -19.85 -0.71
N ARG A 212 -24.88 -19.29 -1.31
CA ARG A 212 -24.88 -18.47 -2.53
C ARG A 212 -25.71 -17.17 -2.39
N ILE A 213 -25.89 -16.71 -1.15
CA ILE A 213 -26.61 -15.50 -0.80
C ILE A 213 -25.60 -14.40 -0.48
N THR A 214 -25.94 -13.15 -0.81
CA THR A 214 -25.12 -11.98 -0.42
C THR A 214 -25.78 -11.28 0.76
N PRO A 215 -25.11 -11.16 1.93
CA PRO A 215 -25.67 -10.44 3.07
C PRO A 215 -25.98 -8.98 2.73
N THR A 216 -27.15 -8.50 3.12
CA THR A 216 -27.55 -7.11 2.98
C THR A 216 -27.64 -6.41 4.33
N TYR A 217 -27.55 -5.06 4.33
CA TYR A 217 -27.50 -4.26 5.56
C TYR A 217 -28.60 -3.20 5.53
N GLN A 218 -29.48 -3.24 6.51
CA GLN A 218 -30.61 -2.33 6.64
C GLN A 218 -30.43 -1.47 7.88
N THR A 219 -30.51 -0.15 7.72
CA THR A 219 -30.55 0.77 8.86
C THR A 219 -31.94 0.67 9.49
N LEU A 220 -31.96 0.37 10.77
CA LEU A 220 -33.19 0.37 11.55
C LEU A 220 -33.41 1.78 12.11
N ASP A 221 -34.69 2.23 12.12
CA ASP A 221 -35.04 3.49 12.71
C ASP A 221 -34.73 3.46 14.21
N THR A 222 -33.87 4.34 14.66
CA THR A 222 -33.58 4.49 16.08
C THR A 222 -34.60 5.50 16.64
N PRO A 223 -35.33 5.20 17.73
CA PRO A 223 -36.22 6.17 18.35
C PRO A 223 -35.46 7.46 18.69
N GLU A 224 -36.09 8.63 18.46
CA GLU A 224 -35.48 9.97 18.61
C GLU A 224 -35.00 10.30 20.05
N ALA A 225 -35.18 9.38 21.01
CA ALA A 225 -34.89 9.58 22.43
C ALA A 225 -33.43 9.35 22.83
N ASP A 226 -32.57 8.83 21.96
CA ASP A 226 -31.16 8.60 22.31
C ASP A 226 -30.29 9.80 21.94
N GLN A 227 -29.90 10.60 22.93
CA GLN A 227 -29.05 11.80 22.77
C GLN A 227 -27.66 11.52 22.21
N GLU A 228 -27.22 10.29 22.13
CA GLU A 228 -26.05 9.84 21.41
C GLU A 228 -26.49 9.34 20.04
N ARG A 229 -26.28 10.13 18.99
CA ARG A 229 -26.51 9.77 17.57
C ARG A 229 -25.82 8.44 17.24
N ARG A 230 -26.45 7.31 17.50
CA ARG A 230 -25.97 5.97 17.17
C ARG A 230 -26.82 5.40 16.04
N PHE A 231 -26.15 4.81 15.07
CA PHE A 231 -26.81 4.05 14.01
C PHE A 231 -27.03 2.63 14.49
N THR A 232 -28.22 2.08 14.29
CA THR A 232 -28.51 0.66 14.46
C THR A 232 -28.72 0.06 13.07
N VAL A 233 -27.99 -1.01 12.76
CA VAL A 233 -28.03 -1.70 11.47
C VAL A 233 -28.31 -3.17 11.71
N ALA A 234 -29.22 -3.74 10.92
CA ALA A 234 -29.43 -5.19 10.83
C ALA A 234 -28.68 -5.77 9.63
N VAL A 235 -28.07 -6.93 9.82
CA VAL A 235 -27.57 -7.76 8.72
C VAL A 235 -28.61 -8.83 8.38
N MET A 236 -28.95 -8.92 7.10
CA MET A 236 -29.98 -9.79 6.55
C MET A 236 -29.38 -10.83 5.60
N LEU A 237 -29.88 -12.04 5.65
CA LEU A 237 -29.72 -13.07 4.63
C LEU A 237 -31.08 -13.29 3.98
N ASP A 238 -31.26 -12.76 2.78
CA ASP A 238 -32.58 -12.58 2.15
C ASP A 238 -33.57 -11.91 3.12
N ASP A 239 -34.64 -12.57 3.51
CA ASP A 239 -35.66 -12.06 4.41
C ASP A 239 -35.36 -12.36 5.89
N ARG A 240 -34.32 -13.12 6.21
CA ARG A 240 -33.96 -13.51 7.56
C ARG A 240 -32.98 -12.54 8.18
N MET A 241 -33.38 -11.87 9.27
CA MET A 241 -32.45 -11.07 10.08
C MET A 241 -31.51 -12.01 10.83
N LEU A 242 -30.21 -11.85 10.59
CA LEU A 242 -29.18 -12.65 11.24
C LEU A 242 -28.75 -12.04 12.58
N ALA A 243 -28.45 -10.75 12.58
CA ALA A 243 -28.04 -10.00 13.78
C ALA A 243 -28.19 -8.48 13.59
N THR A 244 -27.98 -7.73 14.67
CA THR A 244 -27.94 -6.27 14.66
C THR A 244 -26.63 -5.75 15.26
N GLY A 245 -26.23 -4.55 14.86
CA GLY A 245 -25.06 -3.85 15.40
C GLY A 245 -25.29 -2.35 15.54
N GLN A 246 -24.57 -1.73 16.46
CA GLN A 246 -24.66 -0.30 16.72
C GLN A 246 -23.31 0.39 16.55
N GLY A 247 -23.33 1.67 16.14
CA GLY A 247 -22.11 2.45 15.99
C GLY A 247 -22.34 3.94 15.82
N LYS A 248 -21.29 4.73 16.04
CA LYS A 248 -21.30 6.20 15.86
C LYS A 248 -21.41 6.63 14.39
N SER A 249 -21.21 5.73 13.46
CA SER A 249 -21.42 5.92 12.02
C SER A 249 -22.09 4.67 11.45
N LYS A 250 -22.77 4.82 10.30
CA LYS A 250 -23.39 3.71 9.58
C LYS A 250 -22.39 2.59 9.31
N GLN A 251 -21.16 2.93 8.88
CA GLN A 251 -20.11 1.95 8.59
C GLN A 251 -19.68 1.15 9.85
N ILE A 252 -19.56 1.82 11.01
CA ILE A 252 -19.23 1.14 12.28
C ILE A 252 -20.37 0.21 12.70
N ALA A 253 -21.61 0.66 12.56
CA ALA A 253 -22.79 -0.14 12.90
C ALA A 253 -22.91 -1.37 11.97
N GLU A 254 -22.63 -1.22 10.68
CA GLU A 254 -22.60 -2.32 9.71
C GLU A 254 -21.52 -3.36 10.04
N GLN A 255 -20.32 -2.93 10.45
CA GLN A 255 -19.26 -3.86 10.88
C GLN A 255 -19.64 -4.60 12.17
N ALA A 256 -20.25 -3.91 13.13
CA ALA A 256 -20.73 -4.54 14.37
C ALA A 256 -21.87 -5.55 14.10
N ALA A 257 -22.78 -5.23 13.19
CA ALA A 257 -23.84 -6.16 12.76
C ALA A 257 -23.24 -7.40 12.06
N ALA A 258 -22.23 -7.20 11.22
CA ALA A 258 -21.54 -8.29 10.54
C ALA A 258 -20.75 -9.18 11.52
N GLU A 259 -20.12 -8.61 12.55
CA GLU A 259 -19.43 -9.35 13.60
C GLU A 259 -20.40 -10.25 14.37
N ALA A 260 -21.50 -9.68 14.85
CA ALA A 260 -22.53 -10.44 15.54
C ALA A 260 -23.15 -11.51 14.62
N GLY A 261 -23.43 -11.15 13.36
CA GLY A 261 -23.96 -12.06 12.36
C GLY A 261 -23.02 -13.24 12.06
N LEU A 262 -21.73 -12.97 11.95
CA LEU A 262 -20.73 -14.03 11.73
C LEU A 262 -20.69 -15.03 12.90
N ALA A 263 -20.76 -14.54 14.13
CA ALA A 263 -20.80 -15.40 15.31
C ALA A 263 -22.06 -16.29 15.34
N VAL A 264 -23.22 -15.70 15.04
CA VAL A 264 -24.51 -16.43 14.98
C VAL A 264 -24.47 -17.48 13.87
N TYR A 265 -23.99 -17.10 12.68
CA TYR A 265 -23.91 -18.00 11.53
C TYR A 265 -23.02 -19.22 11.79
N ILE A 266 -21.82 -18.99 12.34
CA ILE A 266 -20.90 -20.09 12.70
C ILE A 266 -21.49 -20.99 13.79
N ALA A 267 -22.22 -20.44 14.76
CA ALA A 267 -22.88 -21.23 15.81
C ALA A 267 -23.99 -22.12 15.24
N GLN A 268 -24.80 -21.60 14.31
CA GLN A 268 -25.85 -22.37 13.62
C GLN A 268 -25.28 -23.51 12.80
N GLU A 269 -24.19 -23.27 12.10
CA GLU A 269 -23.50 -24.29 11.30
C GLU A 269 -22.94 -25.44 12.15
N ARG A 270 -22.35 -25.11 13.30
CA ARG A 270 -21.86 -26.14 14.24
C ARG A 270 -22.99 -27.00 14.79
N ALA A 271 -24.10 -26.35 15.19
CA ALA A 271 -25.26 -27.07 15.69
C ALA A 271 -25.89 -27.99 14.63
N ALA A 272 -25.88 -27.59 13.36
CA ALA A 272 -26.33 -28.42 12.24
C ALA A 272 -25.42 -29.64 12.01
N ALA A 273 -24.10 -29.44 12.08
CA ALA A 273 -23.14 -30.52 11.92
C ALA A 273 -23.20 -31.55 13.07
N ASP A 274 -23.34 -31.06 14.32
CA ASP A 274 -23.44 -31.97 15.49
C ASP A 274 -24.76 -32.74 15.52
N GLY A 275 -25.85 -32.25 14.90
CA GLY A 275 -27.15 -32.95 14.82
C GLY A 275 -27.20 -34.02 13.76
N GLU A 276 -26.33 -34.00 12.73
CA GLU A 276 -26.27 -35.07 11.69
C GLU A 276 -25.51 -36.29 12.17
N ASP A 277 -24.63 -36.18 13.17
CA ASP A 277 -23.83 -37.28 13.72
C ASP A 277 -24.62 -38.14 14.75
N GLU A 278 -25.73 -37.59 15.33
CA GLU A 278 -26.57 -38.34 16.30
C GLU A 278 -27.64 -39.25 15.62
N ASP A 279 -27.93 -39.03 14.33
CA ASP A 279 -28.95 -39.81 13.59
C ASP A 279 -28.35 -40.93 12.67
N SER A 280 -27.03 -41.18 12.73
CA SER A 280 -26.36 -42.26 11.96
C SER A 280 -25.88 -43.38 12.86
#